data_40e39decb607444a21a55989775e30c6
#
_entry.id   40e39decb607444a21a55989775e30c6
#
_cell.length_a   1.000
_cell.length_b   1.000
_cell.length_c   1.000
_cell.angle_alpha   90.00
_cell.angle_beta   90.00
_cell.angle_gamma   90.00
#
_symmetry.space_group_name_H-M   'P 1'
#
loop_
_entity.id
_entity.type
_entity.pdbx_description
1 polymer ?
#
loop_
_entity_poly.entity_id
_entity_poly.type
_entity_poly.pdbx_seq_one_letter_code
_entity_poly.pdbx_strand_id
1 'polypeptide(L)'
;MITEELKKLYCTYTGHEPGTIEELPSSGSNRRYFRLTGIPTLIGVSGTSLEENQAFLYMADHFRKKGLPVPQVVAKSDNDAFYLQEDLGDTLLFNAIEKGRKTSVFDEEEKQLLRKTMRLLPAVQFSGADGMDFSYCYPQSEFNSRSILWDLNYFKYCFLKATGMEFQEDRLEDDFLKMADVLMRSSSATFMYRDFQSRNVMIKEGEPWLIDFQGGRKGPVYYDVASFLWQAKANYPESLRKELLKEYLDSLCKYQPVDEKYFYAQLRHFVLFRTMQVLGAYGFRGYFEKKPHFIQSVPFAIENLRQLLQEPYPEYPYLCHVLKELTELKQFTDDLQKRRLVVKVTSFAYKKGIPEDSSGNGGGFVFDCRAVNNPGKYDRYKPFTGLDEPVIRFLEDDGEITTFLEHVYGLVDASVKRYMERGFTNLSICFGCTGGQHRSVYSAQHLAEHLNQKFGVQVNLMHREQNIEQTFKAKS
;
A
#
# COMPACT_ATOMS: atom_id res chain seq x y z
N MET A 1 -29.90 -4.09 -22.07
CA MET A 1 -30.82 -4.00 -20.92
C MET A 1 -30.35 -2.92 -19.93
N ILE A 2 -29.19 -3.05 -19.25
CA ILE A 2 -28.68 -2.03 -18.31
C ILE A 2 -28.46 -0.67 -18.98
N THR A 3 -27.76 -0.64 -20.11
CA THR A 3 -27.48 0.59 -20.87
C THR A 3 -28.74 1.27 -21.38
N GLU A 4 -29.79 0.52 -21.73
CA GLU A 4 -31.08 1.06 -22.17
C GLU A 4 -31.82 1.77 -21.03
N GLU A 5 -31.84 1.19 -19.82
CA GLU A 5 -32.46 1.83 -18.66
C GLU A 5 -31.71 3.13 -18.26
N LEU A 6 -30.38 3.09 -18.27
CA LEU A 6 -29.55 4.26 -18.00
C LEU A 6 -29.73 5.33 -19.08
N LYS A 7 -29.83 4.96 -20.37
CA LYS A 7 -30.11 5.87 -21.48
C LYS A 7 -31.48 6.51 -21.29
N LYS A 8 -32.50 5.73 -20.94
CA LYS A 8 -33.86 6.25 -20.69
C LYS A 8 -33.85 7.25 -19.53
N LEU A 9 -33.21 6.96 -18.42
CA LEU A 9 -33.06 7.89 -17.30
C LEU A 9 -32.37 9.19 -17.72
N TYR A 10 -31.28 9.06 -18.50
CA TYR A 10 -30.53 10.21 -19.01
C TYR A 10 -31.42 11.10 -19.92
N CYS A 11 -32.11 10.49 -20.89
CA CYS A 11 -33.02 11.21 -21.78
C CYS A 11 -34.19 11.91 -21.01
N THR A 12 -34.72 11.22 -19.99
CA THR A 12 -35.79 11.79 -19.17
C THR A 12 -35.30 12.99 -18.37
N TYR A 13 -34.06 12.94 -17.85
CA TYR A 13 -33.48 14.03 -17.08
C TYR A 13 -33.01 15.20 -17.93
N THR A 14 -32.30 14.92 -19.04
CA THR A 14 -31.64 15.97 -19.85
C THR A 14 -32.47 16.45 -21.03
N GLY A 15 -33.48 15.70 -21.48
CA GLY A 15 -34.21 15.93 -22.73
C GLY A 15 -33.44 15.51 -23.99
N HIS A 16 -32.24 14.95 -23.88
CA HIS A 16 -31.35 14.59 -25.00
C HIS A 16 -30.83 13.18 -24.84
N GLU A 17 -30.39 12.56 -25.94
CA GLU A 17 -29.66 11.31 -25.89
C GLU A 17 -28.20 11.54 -25.44
N PRO A 18 -27.59 10.60 -24.67
CA PRO A 18 -26.14 10.63 -24.38
C PRO A 18 -25.35 10.37 -25.66
N GLY A 19 -24.15 10.98 -25.77
CA GLY A 19 -23.26 10.78 -26.89
C GLY A 19 -22.67 9.36 -26.89
N THR A 20 -22.11 8.93 -25.75
CA THR A 20 -21.61 7.56 -25.53
C THR A 20 -22.03 7.05 -24.16
N ILE A 21 -22.06 5.72 -24.01
CA ILE A 21 -22.24 5.05 -22.72
C ILE A 21 -21.09 4.03 -22.60
N GLU A 22 -20.16 4.33 -21.70
CA GLU A 22 -18.96 3.52 -21.48
C GLU A 22 -18.95 2.94 -20.08
N GLU A 23 -18.72 1.61 -19.96
CA GLU A 23 -18.60 0.96 -18.66
C GLU A 23 -17.25 1.31 -18.04
N LEU A 24 -17.26 1.79 -16.79
CA LEU A 24 -16.07 2.09 -16.03
C LEU A 24 -15.52 0.83 -15.32
N PRO A 25 -14.20 0.70 -15.17
CA PRO A 25 -13.61 -0.40 -14.43
C PRO A 25 -14.12 -0.43 -12.98
N SER A 26 -14.69 -1.55 -12.54
CA SER A 26 -15.11 -1.74 -11.16
C SER A 26 -14.09 -2.56 -10.37
N SER A 27 -13.76 -2.15 -9.16
CA SER A 27 -12.86 -2.88 -8.27
C SER A 27 -13.61 -3.38 -7.04
N GLY A 28 -14.07 -4.64 -7.07
CA GLY A 28 -14.54 -5.34 -5.87
C GLY A 28 -16.00 -5.17 -5.46
N SER A 29 -16.77 -4.30 -6.09
CA SER A 29 -18.22 -4.14 -5.88
C SER A 29 -19.02 -4.95 -6.92
N ASN A 30 -20.24 -5.37 -6.54
CA ASN A 30 -21.21 -5.92 -7.48
C ASN A 30 -21.96 -4.83 -8.28
N ARG A 31 -21.66 -3.55 -8.01
CA ARG A 31 -22.17 -2.42 -8.74
C ARG A 31 -21.40 -2.21 -10.02
N ARG A 32 -22.11 -1.83 -11.09
CA ARG A 32 -21.53 -1.45 -12.38
C ARG A 32 -21.76 0.04 -12.60
N TYR A 33 -20.71 0.70 -13.04
CA TYR A 33 -20.68 2.13 -13.27
C TYR A 33 -20.50 2.40 -14.76
N PHE A 34 -21.23 3.37 -15.28
CA PHE A 34 -21.21 3.76 -16.69
C PHE A 34 -21.07 5.27 -16.80
N ARG A 35 -20.18 5.75 -17.63
CA ARG A 35 -20.10 7.17 -17.97
C ARG A 35 -20.97 7.43 -19.19
N LEU A 36 -21.95 8.33 -19.03
CA LEU A 36 -22.83 8.80 -20.09
C LEU A 36 -22.34 10.20 -20.48
N THR A 37 -21.73 10.31 -21.68
CA THR A 37 -21.20 11.59 -22.17
C THR A 37 -22.34 12.44 -22.74
N GLY A 38 -22.28 13.75 -22.51
CA GLY A 38 -23.26 14.70 -22.99
C GLY A 38 -23.22 16.02 -22.20
N ILE A 39 -24.31 16.75 -22.18
CA ILE A 39 -24.46 17.99 -21.41
C ILE A 39 -25.64 17.82 -20.46
N PRO A 40 -25.38 17.56 -19.16
CA PRO A 40 -24.09 17.25 -18.53
C PRO A 40 -23.61 15.82 -18.77
N THR A 41 -22.31 15.54 -18.60
CA THR A 41 -21.80 14.18 -18.46
C THR A 41 -22.17 13.64 -17.07
N LEU A 42 -22.70 12.40 -17.01
CA LEU A 42 -23.20 11.78 -15.78
C LEU A 42 -22.64 10.38 -15.60
N ILE A 43 -22.63 9.92 -14.36
CA ILE A 43 -22.33 8.52 -14.02
C ILE A 43 -23.64 7.78 -13.78
N GLY A 44 -23.89 6.77 -14.59
CA GLY A 44 -24.99 5.81 -14.40
C GLY A 44 -24.54 4.64 -13.54
N VAL A 45 -25.35 4.25 -12.60
CA VAL A 45 -25.07 3.14 -11.69
C VAL A 45 -26.17 2.09 -11.79
N SER A 46 -25.72 0.83 -11.87
CA SER A 46 -26.58 -0.35 -11.78
C SER A 46 -26.13 -1.20 -10.60
N GLY A 47 -26.98 -1.34 -9.58
CA GLY A 47 -26.72 -2.13 -8.38
C GLY A 47 -27.64 -3.34 -8.29
N THR A 48 -27.11 -4.47 -7.83
CA THR A 48 -27.85 -5.73 -7.67
C THR A 48 -28.55 -5.83 -6.30
N SER A 49 -28.07 -5.14 -5.27
CA SER A 49 -28.70 -5.03 -3.95
C SER A 49 -29.52 -3.75 -3.89
N LEU A 50 -30.83 -3.87 -3.78
CA LEU A 50 -31.74 -2.72 -3.69
C LEU A 50 -31.56 -1.98 -2.36
N GLU A 51 -31.37 -2.72 -1.27
CA GLU A 51 -31.16 -2.16 0.06
C GLU A 51 -29.89 -1.29 0.11
N GLU A 52 -28.82 -1.77 -0.55
CA GLU A 52 -27.57 -1.01 -0.65
C GLU A 52 -27.74 0.25 -1.52
N ASN A 53 -28.51 0.16 -2.61
CA ASN A 53 -28.82 1.32 -3.44
C ASN A 53 -29.65 2.35 -2.67
N GLN A 54 -30.68 1.91 -1.94
CA GLN A 54 -31.52 2.77 -1.10
C GLN A 54 -30.69 3.48 -0.02
N ALA A 55 -29.77 2.75 0.63
CA ALA A 55 -28.83 3.34 1.58
C ALA A 55 -27.99 4.44 0.93
N PHE A 56 -27.44 4.19 -0.27
CA PHE A 56 -26.66 5.19 -1.01
C PHE A 56 -27.50 6.42 -1.36
N LEU A 57 -28.68 6.22 -1.93
CA LEU A 57 -29.58 7.29 -2.36
C LEU A 57 -29.99 8.19 -1.19
N TYR A 58 -30.35 7.57 -0.06
CA TYR A 58 -30.69 8.29 1.16
C TYR A 58 -29.50 9.10 1.70
N MET A 59 -28.33 8.46 1.84
CA MET A 59 -27.15 9.13 2.37
C MET A 59 -26.64 10.25 1.45
N ALA A 60 -26.66 10.05 0.14
CA ALA A 60 -26.26 11.07 -0.83
C ALA A 60 -27.10 12.34 -0.71
N ASP A 61 -28.43 12.21 -0.63
CA ASP A 61 -29.35 13.33 -0.44
C ASP A 61 -29.13 14.01 0.91
N HIS A 62 -29.02 13.21 2.00
CA HIS A 62 -28.77 13.72 3.34
C HIS A 62 -27.45 14.51 3.42
N PHE A 63 -26.35 13.94 2.93
CA PHE A 63 -25.03 14.58 2.95
C PHE A 63 -24.97 15.84 2.10
N ARG A 64 -25.62 15.84 0.94
CA ARG A 64 -25.74 17.07 0.11
C ARG A 64 -26.49 18.18 0.84
N LYS A 65 -27.58 17.88 1.55
CA LYS A 65 -28.34 18.85 2.38
C LYS A 65 -27.48 19.40 3.53
N LYS A 66 -26.50 18.63 4.02
CA LYS A 66 -25.53 19.06 5.03
C LYS A 66 -24.31 19.78 4.44
N GLY A 67 -24.25 19.98 3.12
CA GLY A 67 -23.14 20.65 2.45
C GLY A 67 -21.84 19.81 2.37
N LEU A 68 -21.95 18.49 2.54
CA LEU A 68 -20.81 17.59 2.41
C LEU A 68 -20.51 17.31 0.92
N PRO A 69 -19.23 17.17 0.54
CA PRO A 69 -18.80 16.96 -0.84
C PRO A 69 -19.03 15.50 -1.29
N VAL A 70 -20.23 15.20 -1.71
CA VAL A 70 -20.65 13.90 -2.27
C VAL A 70 -21.32 14.12 -3.63
N PRO A 71 -21.31 13.15 -4.57
CA PRO A 71 -21.95 13.29 -5.86
C PRO A 71 -23.46 13.53 -5.71
N GLN A 72 -23.99 14.45 -6.47
CA GLN A 72 -25.44 14.68 -6.53
C GLN A 72 -26.09 13.56 -7.33
N VAL A 73 -27.09 12.91 -6.75
CA VAL A 73 -27.99 12.03 -7.50
C VAL A 73 -29.03 12.89 -8.22
N VAL A 74 -29.14 12.77 -9.54
CA VAL A 74 -29.99 13.62 -10.38
C VAL A 74 -31.22 12.90 -10.92
N ALA A 75 -31.17 11.58 -11.04
CA ALA A 75 -32.31 10.76 -11.45
C ALA A 75 -32.19 9.35 -10.91
N LYS A 76 -33.29 8.66 -10.71
CA LYS A 76 -33.35 7.25 -10.33
C LYS A 76 -34.52 6.53 -10.96
N SER A 77 -34.42 5.21 -11.11
CA SER A 77 -35.57 4.38 -11.52
C SER A 77 -36.56 4.18 -10.38
N ASP A 78 -37.80 3.85 -10.73
CA ASP A 78 -38.87 3.64 -9.74
C ASP A 78 -38.54 2.55 -8.70
N ASN A 79 -37.75 1.57 -9.08
CA ASN A 79 -37.36 0.45 -8.23
C ASN A 79 -35.97 0.64 -7.59
N ASP A 80 -35.35 1.81 -7.67
CA ASP A 80 -34.01 2.13 -7.13
C ASP A 80 -32.86 1.22 -7.64
N ALA A 81 -33.09 0.41 -8.70
CA ALA A 81 -32.04 -0.45 -9.27
C ALA A 81 -31.02 0.31 -10.12
N PHE A 82 -31.45 1.46 -10.69
CA PHE A 82 -30.64 2.33 -11.53
C PHE A 82 -30.74 3.78 -11.05
N TYR A 83 -29.62 4.49 -11.11
CA TYR A 83 -29.62 5.93 -10.84
C TYR A 83 -28.52 6.65 -11.61
N LEU A 84 -28.69 7.95 -11.78
CA LEU A 84 -27.70 8.84 -12.37
C LEU A 84 -27.19 9.80 -11.31
N GLN A 85 -25.87 9.98 -11.30
CA GLN A 85 -25.20 10.89 -10.40
C GLN A 85 -24.20 11.78 -11.13
N GLU A 86 -23.78 12.86 -10.48
CA GLU A 86 -22.73 13.76 -10.92
C GLU A 86 -21.43 13.00 -11.24
N ASP A 87 -20.78 13.35 -12.37
CA ASP A 87 -19.45 12.88 -12.71
C ASP A 87 -18.40 13.73 -11.97
N LEU A 88 -17.61 13.11 -11.14
CA LEU A 88 -16.51 13.73 -10.38
C LEU A 88 -15.16 13.66 -11.10
N GLY A 89 -15.13 13.16 -12.35
CA GLY A 89 -13.90 12.96 -13.12
C GLY A 89 -13.22 11.62 -12.83
N ASP A 90 -11.90 11.55 -13.04
CA ASP A 90 -11.15 10.28 -13.02
C ASP A 90 -10.09 10.20 -11.91
N THR A 91 -9.91 11.26 -11.15
CA THR A 91 -8.80 11.36 -10.20
C THR A 91 -9.20 10.86 -8.82
N LEU A 92 -8.80 9.64 -8.47
CA LEU A 92 -8.85 9.15 -7.10
C LEU A 92 -7.68 9.73 -6.29
N LEU A 93 -7.92 10.07 -5.01
CA LEU A 93 -6.83 10.47 -4.09
C LEU A 93 -5.71 9.42 -4.06
N PHE A 94 -6.06 8.13 -4.10
CA PHE A 94 -5.10 7.03 -4.16
C PHE A 94 -4.13 7.14 -5.34
N ASN A 95 -4.58 7.61 -6.51
CA ASN A 95 -3.74 7.82 -7.69
C ASN A 95 -3.02 9.16 -7.63
N ALA A 96 -3.65 10.21 -7.10
CA ALA A 96 -3.06 11.52 -6.94
C ALA A 96 -1.82 11.53 -6.03
N ILE A 97 -1.75 10.58 -5.06
CA ILE A 97 -0.61 10.40 -4.15
C ILE A 97 0.27 9.20 -4.53
N GLU A 98 0.30 8.80 -5.82
CA GLU A 98 0.98 7.59 -6.25
C GLU A 98 2.50 7.64 -6.00
N LYS A 99 3.11 8.79 -6.20
CA LYS A 99 4.55 9.00 -6.02
C LYS A 99 4.95 8.77 -4.56
N GLY A 100 4.25 9.43 -3.62
CA GLY A 100 4.50 9.26 -2.19
C GLY A 100 4.26 7.83 -1.72
N ARG A 101 3.18 7.16 -2.18
CA ARG A 101 2.91 5.76 -1.84
C ARG A 101 3.99 4.78 -2.32
N LYS A 102 4.62 5.06 -3.47
CA LYS A 102 5.68 4.21 -4.02
C LYS A 102 7.03 4.43 -3.35
N THR A 103 7.30 5.64 -2.89
CA THR A 103 8.62 6.04 -2.38
C THR A 103 8.66 6.24 -0.86
N SER A 104 7.51 6.21 -0.18
CA SER A 104 7.31 6.64 1.22
C SER A 104 7.74 8.11 1.48
N VAL A 105 7.94 8.90 0.43
CA VAL A 105 8.28 10.33 0.48
C VAL A 105 7.21 11.12 -0.26
N PHE A 106 6.36 11.78 0.49
CA PHE A 106 5.24 12.56 -0.02
C PHE A 106 5.68 14.01 -0.23
N ASP A 107 5.40 14.56 -1.40
CA ASP A 107 5.63 15.99 -1.65
C ASP A 107 4.51 16.86 -1.03
N GLU A 108 4.65 18.17 -1.14
CA GLU A 108 3.73 19.08 -0.47
C GLU A 108 2.33 19.08 -1.09
N GLU A 109 2.21 18.86 -2.41
CA GLU A 109 0.92 18.77 -3.09
C GLU A 109 0.15 17.51 -2.62
N GLU A 110 0.82 16.37 -2.59
CA GLU A 110 0.26 15.12 -2.06
C GLU A 110 -0.18 15.27 -0.59
N LYS A 111 0.66 15.91 0.26
CA LYS A 111 0.33 16.18 1.65
C LYS A 111 -0.87 17.10 1.82
N GLN A 112 -0.99 18.14 0.98
CA GLN A 112 -2.14 19.05 1.03
C GLN A 112 -3.46 18.33 0.75
N LEU A 113 -3.50 17.43 -0.24
CA LEU A 113 -4.68 16.61 -0.51
C LEU A 113 -5.03 15.71 0.68
N LEU A 114 -4.04 15.09 1.30
CA LEU A 114 -4.22 14.24 2.49
C LEU A 114 -4.71 15.07 3.70
N ARG A 115 -4.13 16.24 3.96
CA ARG A 115 -4.57 17.14 5.04
C ARG A 115 -6.01 17.60 4.84
N LYS A 116 -6.39 18.04 3.62
CA LYS A 116 -7.76 18.42 3.28
C LYS A 116 -8.73 17.28 3.56
N THR A 117 -8.37 16.05 3.18
CA THR A 117 -9.19 14.86 3.40
C THR A 117 -9.36 14.57 4.89
N MET A 118 -8.29 14.67 5.69
CA MET A 118 -8.38 14.44 7.13
C MET A 118 -9.15 15.54 7.87
N ARG A 119 -9.05 16.79 7.43
CA ARG A 119 -9.84 17.92 7.99
C ARG A 119 -11.33 17.79 7.67
N LEU A 120 -11.68 17.14 6.55
CA LEU A 120 -13.08 16.91 6.15
C LEU A 120 -13.76 15.84 7.03
N LEU A 121 -13.01 14.85 7.52
CA LEU A 121 -13.59 13.69 8.20
C LEU A 121 -14.47 14.04 9.41
N PRO A 122 -14.09 14.95 10.34
CA PRO A 122 -14.99 15.35 11.44
C PRO A 122 -16.33 15.92 10.98
N ALA A 123 -16.35 16.69 9.88
CA ALA A 123 -17.60 17.18 9.32
C ALA A 123 -18.50 16.01 8.84
N VAL A 124 -17.93 15.02 8.20
CA VAL A 124 -18.65 13.81 7.78
C VAL A 124 -19.21 13.06 8.99
N GLN A 125 -18.41 12.92 10.05
CA GLN A 125 -18.79 12.19 11.25
C GLN A 125 -19.89 12.88 12.07
N PHE A 126 -19.82 14.21 12.23
CA PHE A 126 -20.75 14.96 13.08
C PHE A 126 -21.90 15.58 12.28
N SER A 127 -21.60 16.43 11.28
CA SER A 127 -22.66 17.03 10.47
C SER A 127 -23.40 15.97 9.64
N GLY A 128 -22.69 14.93 9.21
CA GLY A 128 -23.29 13.79 8.52
C GLY A 128 -24.23 12.98 9.40
N ALA A 129 -23.97 12.87 10.72
CA ALA A 129 -24.86 12.20 11.66
C ALA A 129 -26.06 13.03 12.09
N ASP A 130 -25.95 14.36 12.01
CA ASP A 130 -26.99 15.26 12.49
C ASP A 130 -28.29 15.14 11.70
N GLY A 131 -29.36 14.66 12.35
CA GLY A 131 -30.66 14.41 11.75
C GLY A 131 -30.71 13.21 10.78
N MET A 132 -29.68 12.35 10.77
CA MET A 132 -29.66 11.13 9.96
C MET A 132 -30.54 10.04 10.56
N ASP A 133 -31.39 9.43 9.72
CA ASP A 133 -32.11 8.20 10.08
C ASP A 133 -31.23 6.98 9.77
N PHE A 134 -30.59 6.43 10.79
CA PHE A 134 -29.70 5.28 10.65
C PHE A 134 -30.43 3.97 10.31
N SER A 135 -31.78 3.94 10.29
CA SER A 135 -32.52 2.75 9.83
C SER A 135 -32.30 2.45 8.34
N TYR A 136 -31.90 3.46 7.55
CA TYR A 136 -31.52 3.28 6.13
C TYR A 136 -30.12 2.70 5.92
N CYS A 137 -29.31 2.57 6.98
CA CYS A 137 -27.97 2.01 6.85
C CYS A 137 -28.00 0.50 6.59
N TYR A 138 -27.18 0.05 5.64
CA TYR A 138 -27.10 -1.36 5.24
C TYR A 138 -25.65 -1.87 5.38
N PRO A 139 -25.43 -3.13 5.80
CA PRO A 139 -26.42 -4.13 6.29
C PRO A 139 -26.81 -3.95 7.77
N GLN A 140 -26.27 -2.97 8.46
CA GLN A 140 -26.54 -2.69 9.88
C GLN A 140 -26.62 -1.20 10.14
N SER A 141 -27.44 -0.80 11.10
CA SER A 141 -27.64 0.60 11.47
C SER A 141 -26.54 1.18 12.36
N GLU A 142 -25.81 0.33 13.09
CA GLU A 142 -24.80 0.76 14.05
C GLU A 142 -23.62 -0.20 14.20
N PHE A 143 -22.53 0.32 14.73
CA PHE A 143 -21.37 -0.42 15.19
C PHE A 143 -21.64 -0.95 16.60
N ASN A 144 -21.70 -2.25 16.76
CA ASN A 144 -22.04 -2.91 18.02
C ASN A 144 -21.20 -4.19 18.22
N SER A 145 -21.30 -4.82 19.41
CA SER A 145 -20.52 -6.02 19.73
C SER A 145 -20.71 -7.14 18.72
N ARG A 146 -21.92 -7.29 18.15
CA ARG A 146 -22.19 -8.30 17.12
C ARG A 146 -21.39 -8.05 15.85
N SER A 147 -21.33 -6.78 15.40
CA SER A 147 -20.55 -6.42 14.20
C SER A 147 -19.05 -6.56 14.42
N ILE A 148 -18.56 -6.25 15.63
CA ILE A 148 -17.15 -6.43 16.01
C ILE A 148 -16.78 -7.91 15.99
N LEU A 149 -17.54 -8.76 16.67
CA LEU A 149 -17.29 -10.20 16.71
C LEU A 149 -17.40 -10.84 15.32
N TRP A 150 -18.28 -10.33 14.46
CA TRP A 150 -18.38 -10.80 13.08
C TRP A 150 -17.10 -10.51 12.30
N ASP A 151 -16.58 -9.27 12.37
CA ASP A 151 -15.33 -8.90 11.69
C ASP A 151 -14.11 -9.67 12.26
N LEU A 152 -14.06 -9.92 13.59
CA LEU A 152 -13.02 -10.72 14.23
C LEU A 152 -13.09 -12.21 13.81
N ASN A 153 -14.27 -12.78 13.77
CA ASN A 153 -14.48 -14.14 13.27
C ASN A 153 -14.18 -14.26 11.78
N TYR A 154 -14.49 -13.22 10.99
CA TYR A 154 -14.10 -13.16 9.59
C TYR A 154 -12.59 -13.21 9.42
N PHE A 155 -11.84 -12.46 10.25
CA PHE A 155 -10.38 -12.57 10.32
C PHE A 155 -9.93 -13.99 10.71
N LYS A 156 -10.49 -14.56 11.77
CA LYS A 156 -10.13 -15.90 12.27
C LYS A 156 -10.29 -16.96 11.18
N TYR A 157 -11.46 -17.02 10.53
CA TYR A 157 -11.77 -18.09 9.57
C TYR A 157 -11.21 -17.85 8.18
N CYS A 158 -11.23 -16.61 7.67
CA CYS A 158 -10.82 -16.34 6.31
C CYS A 158 -9.32 -16.08 6.16
N PHE A 159 -8.64 -15.69 7.25
CA PHE A 159 -7.21 -15.40 7.19
C PHE A 159 -6.39 -16.29 8.14
N LEU A 160 -6.61 -16.20 9.43
CA LEU A 160 -5.78 -16.87 10.45
C LEU A 160 -5.73 -18.39 10.23
N LYS A 161 -6.89 -19.04 10.15
CA LYS A 161 -6.97 -20.49 9.87
C LYS A 161 -6.42 -20.86 8.48
N ALA A 162 -6.57 -19.99 7.50
CA ALA A 162 -6.05 -20.21 6.14
C ALA A 162 -4.51 -20.20 6.08
N THR A 163 -3.81 -19.64 7.07
CA THR A 163 -2.34 -19.70 7.17
C THR A 163 -1.82 -21.06 7.63
N GLY A 164 -2.68 -21.94 8.13
CA GLY A 164 -2.30 -23.24 8.72
C GLY A 164 -1.74 -23.15 10.14
N MET A 165 -1.81 -21.97 10.80
CA MET A 165 -1.35 -21.79 12.16
C MET A 165 -2.33 -22.41 13.16
N GLU A 166 -1.79 -23.12 14.15
CA GLU A 166 -2.55 -23.68 15.26
C GLU A 166 -2.66 -22.67 16.41
N PHE A 167 -3.84 -22.62 17.05
CA PHE A 167 -4.12 -21.77 18.21
C PHE A 167 -5.29 -22.33 19.02
N GLN A 168 -5.41 -21.92 20.29
CA GLN A 168 -6.53 -22.29 21.16
C GLN A 168 -7.71 -21.36 20.90
N GLU A 169 -8.80 -21.91 20.35
CA GLU A 169 -9.94 -21.10 19.91
C GLU A 169 -10.67 -20.43 21.09
N ASP A 170 -10.85 -21.14 22.20
CA ASP A 170 -11.51 -20.64 23.39
C ASP A 170 -10.81 -19.40 23.96
N ARG A 171 -9.48 -19.45 24.10
CA ARG A 171 -8.69 -18.31 24.58
C ARG A 171 -8.69 -17.12 23.60
N LEU A 172 -8.73 -17.40 22.30
CA LEU A 172 -8.82 -16.36 21.28
C LEU A 172 -10.20 -15.70 21.31
N GLU A 173 -11.27 -16.47 21.50
CA GLU A 173 -12.64 -15.96 21.65
C GLU A 173 -12.78 -15.08 22.91
N ASP A 174 -12.16 -15.46 24.04
CA ASP A 174 -12.16 -14.66 25.26
C ASP A 174 -11.53 -13.26 25.00
N ASP A 175 -10.40 -13.21 24.28
CA ASP A 175 -9.78 -11.95 23.91
C ASP A 175 -10.59 -11.17 22.86
N PHE A 176 -11.32 -11.84 21.98
CA PHE A 176 -12.26 -11.20 21.04
C PHE A 176 -13.43 -10.54 21.77
N LEU A 177 -14.01 -11.23 22.76
CA LEU A 177 -15.06 -10.66 23.61
C LEU A 177 -14.53 -9.43 24.37
N LYS A 178 -13.31 -9.53 24.92
CA LYS A 178 -12.65 -8.43 25.61
C LYS A 178 -12.40 -7.24 24.70
N MET A 179 -11.98 -7.48 23.44
CA MET A 179 -11.81 -6.44 22.47
C MET A 179 -13.13 -5.75 22.13
N ALA A 180 -14.21 -6.53 21.96
CA ALA A 180 -15.53 -5.95 21.73
C ALA A 180 -15.95 -5.04 22.89
N ASP A 181 -15.72 -5.42 24.13
CA ASP A 181 -16.00 -4.60 25.31
C ASP A 181 -15.18 -3.29 25.32
N VAL A 182 -13.90 -3.38 24.98
CA VAL A 182 -13.03 -2.18 24.94
C VAL A 182 -13.47 -1.21 23.85
N LEU A 183 -13.76 -1.71 22.64
CA LEU A 183 -14.19 -0.87 21.51
C LEU A 183 -15.56 -0.23 21.78
N MET A 184 -16.45 -0.93 22.47
CA MET A 184 -17.79 -0.41 22.82
C MET A 184 -17.79 0.68 23.91
N ARG A 185 -16.68 0.91 24.60
CA ARG A 185 -16.54 2.04 25.55
C ARG A 185 -16.54 3.40 24.86
N SER A 186 -16.28 3.42 23.56
CA SER A 186 -16.25 4.64 22.76
C SER A 186 -17.67 5.08 22.39
N SER A 187 -17.89 6.41 22.29
CA SER A 187 -19.17 6.96 21.84
C SER A 187 -19.50 6.51 20.41
N SER A 188 -20.76 6.15 20.20
CA SER A 188 -21.30 5.80 18.87
C SER A 188 -22.32 6.83 18.37
N ALA A 189 -22.16 8.10 18.71
CA ALA A 189 -23.11 9.15 18.35
C ALA A 189 -22.86 9.78 16.97
N THR A 190 -21.83 9.34 16.26
CA THR A 190 -21.38 9.90 14.98
C THR A 190 -21.66 8.97 13.81
N PHE A 191 -21.55 9.49 12.57
CA PHE A 191 -21.53 8.67 11.38
C PHE A 191 -20.15 8.03 11.21
N MET A 192 -20.09 6.72 11.09
CA MET A 192 -18.90 5.94 10.77
C MET A 192 -18.99 5.53 9.29
N TYR A 193 -18.08 6.03 8.49
CA TYR A 193 -18.01 5.78 7.06
C TYR A 193 -17.71 4.31 6.72
N ARG A 194 -16.93 3.64 7.57
CA ARG A 194 -16.43 2.27 7.50
C ARG A 194 -15.30 2.06 6.50
N ASP A 195 -15.48 2.45 5.26
CA ASP A 195 -14.47 2.30 4.22
C ASP A 195 -13.86 3.65 3.79
N PHE A 196 -13.58 4.51 4.78
CA PHE A 196 -12.89 5.77 4.57
C PHE A 196 -11.42 5.50 4.21
N GLN A 197 -11.14 5.49 2.91
CA GLN A 197 -9.84 5.16 2.32
C GLN A 197 -9.57 6.06 1.12
N SER A 198 -8.29 6.24 0.75
CA SER A 198 -7.91 7.08 -0.39
C SER A 198 -8.48 6.61 -1.74
N ARG A 199 -8.95 5.36 -1.84
CA ARG A 199 -9.66 4.83 -3.01
C ARG A 199 -11.12 5.25 -3.09
N ASN A 200 -11.67 5.73 -2.00
CA ASN A 200 -13.06 6.18 -1.89
C ASN A 200 -13.16 7.70 -1.74
N VAL A 201 -12.08 8.40 -2.11
CA VAL A 201 -12.02 9.86 -2.20
C VAL A 201 -11.61 10.25 -3.61
N MET A 202 -12.48 11.01 -4.29
CA MET A 202 -12.19 11.65 -5.58
C MET A 202 -11.57 13.02 -5.34
N ILE A 203 -10.74 13.46 -6.27
CA ILE A 203 -10.22 14.84 -6.28
C ILE A 203 -10.83 15.59 -7.46
N LYS A 204 -11.64 16.60 -7.15
CA LYS A 204 -12.25 17.49 -8.12
C LYS A 204 -11.83 18.92 -7.80
N GLU A 205 -11.17 19.59 -8.74
CA GLU A 205 -10.69 20.96 -8.58
C GLU A 205 -9.78 21.16 -7.35
N GLY A 206 -8.97 20.13 -7.01
CA GLY A 206 -8.07 20.15 -5.86
C GLY A 206 -8.74 19.94 -4.50
N GLU A 207 -10.06 19.59 -4.47
CA GLU A 207 -10.82 19.32 -3.25
C GLU A 207 -11.26 17.85 -3.16
N PRO A 208 -11.30 17.26 -1.95
CA PRO A 208 -11.75 15.89 -1.75
C PRO A 208 -13.27 15.76 -1.84
N TRP A 209 -13.71 14.77 -2.60
CA TRP A 209 -15.11 14.36 -2.76
C TRP A 209 -15.26 12.91 -2.37
N LEU A 210 -16.34 12.58 -1.67
CA LEU A 210 -16.55 11.28 -1.05
C LEU A 210 -17.44 10.38 -1.89
N ILE A 211 -17.04 9.12 -2.08
CA ILE A 211 -17.78 8.08 -2.79
C ILE A 211 -17.77 6.78 -1.99
N ASP A 212 -18.68 5.86 -2.28
CA ASP A 212 -18.71 4.50 -1.64
C ASP A 212 -19.02 4.54 -0.14
N PHE A 213 -19.92 5.44 0.28
CA PHE A 213 -20.30 5.65 1.70
C PHE A 213 -21.51 4.83 2.16
N GLN A 214 -22.15 4.07 1.30
CA GLN A 214 -23.39 3.33 1.60
C GLN A 214 -23.21 2.21 2.64
N GLY A 215 -21.98 1.75 2.91
CA GLY A 215 -21.68 0.83 3.99
C GLY A 215 -21.60 1.49 5.36
N GLY A 216 -21.75 2.83 5.41
CA GLY A 216 -21.65 3.62 6.63
C GLY A 216 -22.83 3.36 7.58
N ARG A 217 -22.63 3.72 8.84
CA ARG A 217 -23.58 3.48 9.92
C ARG A 217 -23.28 4.37 11.12
N LYS A 218 -24.10 4.32 12.14
CA LYS A 218 -23.79 4.94 13.43
C LYS A 218 -22.58 4.25 14.08
N GLY A 219 -21.57 5.01 14.50
CA GLY A 219 -20.37 4.42 15.09
C GLY A 219 -19.37 5.45 15.63
N PRO A 220 -18.27 4.99 16.23
CA PRO A 220 -17.28 5.84 16.87
C PRO A 220 -16.35 6.52 15.87
N VAL A 221 -15.82 7.67 16.26
CA VAL A 221 -14.91 8.49 15.42
C VAL A 221 -13.58 7.81 15.06
N TYR A 222 -13.14 6.84 15.85
CA TYR A 222 -11.80 6.24 15.74
C TYR A 222 -11.65 5.32 14.52
N TYR A 223 -12.73 4.64 14.11
CA TYR A 223 -12.68 3.60 13.08
C TYR A 223 -12.19 4.15 11.74
N ASP A 224 -12.74 5.29 11.31
CA ASP A 224 -12.41 5.88 10.01
C ASP A 224 -11.01 6.49 10.00
N VAL A 225 -10.55 7.04 11.13
CA VAL A 225 -9.17 7.48 11.31
C VAL A 225 -8.21 6.29 11.18
N ALA A 226 -8.51 5.18 11.83
CA ALA A 226 -7.72 3.95 11.70
C ALA A 226 -7.74 3.42 10.26
N SER A 227 -8.92 3.42 9.60
CA SER A 227 -9.08 2.97 8.23
C SER A 227 -8.27 3.79 7.23
N PHE A 228 -8.19 5.11 7.41
CA PHE A 228 -7.47 6.00 6.50
C PHE A 228 -5.96 5.97 6.75
N LEU A 229 -5.53 6.12 8.00
CA LEU A 229 -4.12 6.30 8.32
C LEU A 229 -3.30 4.99 8.29
N TRP A 230 -3.95 3.82 8.46
CA TRP A 230 -3.29 2.50 8.42
C TRP A 230 -3.70 1.65 7.21
N GLN A 231 -4.22 2.26 6.15
CA GLN A 231 -4.49 1.50 4.91
C GLN A 231 -3.18 0.93 4.34
N ALA A 232 -3.15 -0.39 4.12
CA ALA A 232 -1.94 -1.14 3.85
C ALA A 232 -1.12 -0.61 2.66
N LYS A 233 -1.77 -0.35 1.51
CA LYS A 233 -1.09 0.12 0.29
C LYS A 233 -0.83 1.62 0.22
N ALA A 234 -1.25 2.40 1.21
CA ALA A 234 -0.98 3.83 1.22
C ALA A 234 0.45 4.15 1.66
N ASN A 235 1.07 3.23 2.40
CA ASN A 235 2.48 3.29 2.79
C ASN A 235 2.86 4.62 3.46
N TYR A 236 1.97 5.14 4.33
CA TYR A 236 2.22 6.37 5.06
C TYR A 236 3.31 6.17 6.12
N PRO A 237 4.43 6.91 6.08
CA PRO A 237 5.41 6.88 7.14
C PRO A 237 4.82 7.41 8.45
N GLU A 238 5.40 7.00 9.58
CA GLU A 238 4.90 7.38 10.91
C GLU A 238 4.82 8.90 11.11
N SER A 239 5.81 9.63 10.60
CA SER A 239 5.82 11.10 10.65
C SER A 239 4.61 11.72 9.95
N LEU A 240 4.24 11.20 8.77
CA LEU A 240 3.06 11.67 8.05
C LEU A 240 1.77 11.26 8.76
N ARG A 241 1.70 10.04 9.30
CA ARG A 241 0.53 9.61 10.09
C ARG A 241 0.29 10.54 11.30
N LYS A 242 1.35 10.92 12.01
CA LYS A 242 1.27 11.85 13.15
C LYS A 242 0.81 13.25 12.71
N GLU A 243 1.34 13.75 11.60
CA GLU A 243 0.93 15.03 11.02
C GLU A 243 -0.56 15.02 10.64
N LEU A 244 -0.99 14.02 9.89
CA LEU A 244 -2.39 13.89 9.45
C LEU A 244 -3.35 13.66 10.61
N LEU A 245 -2.93 12.94 11.65
CA LEU A 245 -3.73 12.76 12.86
C LEU A 245 -3.90 14.08 13.61
N LYS A 246 -2.87 14.91 13.67
CA LYS A 246 -2.98 16.26 14.23
C LYS A 246 -3.99 17.10 13.46
N GLU A 247 -3.93 17.13 12.13
CA GLU A 247 -4.90 17.83 11.28
C GLU A 247 -6.34 17.39 11.55
N TYR A 248 -6.53 16.08 11.76
CA TYR A 248 -7.82 15.54 12.16
C TYR A 248 -8.26 16.03 13.53
N LEU A 249 -7.38 15.98 14.55
CA LEU A 249 -7.70 16.40 15.92
C LEU A 249 -8.00 17.89 16.00
N ASP A 250 -7.23 18.73 15.30
CA ASP A 250 -7.47 20.17 15.23
C ASP A 250 -8.84 20.48 14.60
N SER A 251 -9.26 19.68 13.61
CA SER A 251 -10.60 19.81 13.04
C SER A 251 -11.70 19.24 13.95
N LEU A 252 -11.43 18.13 14.66
CA LEU A 252 -12.36 17.49 15.59
C LEU A 252 -12.69 18.39 16.77
N CYS A 253 -11.75 19.20 17.24
CA CYS A 253 -11.96 20.18 18.32
C CYS A 253 -13.07 21.20 18.05
N LYS A 254 -13.47 21.39 16.78
CA LYS A 254 -14.60 22.25 16.40
C LYS A 254 -15.96 21.63 16.72
N TYR A 255 -16.01 20.32 16.92
CA TYR A 255 -17.25 19.56 17.15
C TYR A 255 -17.36 19.04 18.58
N GLN A 256 -16.24 18.71 19.22
CA GLN A 256 -16.21 18.26 20.62
C GLN A 256 -14.87 18.56 21.28
N PRO A 257 -14.81 18.68 22.62
CA PRO A 257 -13.55 18.70 23.36
C PRO A 257 -12.77 17.40 23.14
N VAL A 258 -11.44 17.50 22.99
CA VAL A 258 -10.56 16.36 22.72
C VAL A 258 -9.52 16.25 23.83
N ASP A 259 -9.50 15.12 24.52
CA ASP A 259 -8.35 14.66 25.30
C ASP A 259 -7.46 13.83 24.38
N GLU A 260 -6.36 14.41 23.90
CA GLU A 260 -5.47 13.75 22.96
C GLU A 260 -4.91 12.43 23.51
N LYS A 261 -4.53 12.39 24.80
CA LYS A 261 -3.97 11.18 25.42
C LYS A 261 -4.98 10.05 25.42
N TYR A 262 -6.23 10.35 25.79
CA TYR A 262 -7.31 9.37 25.73
C TYR A 262 -7.62 8.97 24.30
N PHE A 263 -7.62 9.93 23.35
CA PHE A 263 -7.86 9.67 21.94
C PHE A 263 -6.84 8.69 21.37
N TYR A 264 -5.54 8.93 21.59
CA TYR A 264 -4.48 8.02 21.15
C TYR A 264 -4.61 6.62 21.76
N ALA A 265 -4.91 6.56 23.06
CA ALA A 265 -5.11 5.27 23.75
C ALA A 265 -6.26 4.46 23.14
N GLN A 266 -7.39 5.10 22.82
CA GLN A 266 -8.52 4.43 22.16
C GLN A 266 -8.21 4.08 20.71
N LEU A 267 -7.62 4.99 19.94
CA LEU A 267 -7.30 4.80 18.53
C LEU A 267 -6.47 3.53 18.30
N ARG A 268 -5.50 3.21 19.19
CA ARG A 268 -4.68 2.00 19.07
C ARG A 268 -5.53 0.72 18.95
N HIS A 269 -6.58 0.60 19.76
CA HIS A 269 -7.47 -0.56 19.75
C HIS A 269 -8.23 -0.66 18.42
N PHE A 270 -8.71 0.47 17.89
CA PHE A 270 -9.37 0.52 16.58
C PHE A 270 -8.41 0.22 15.44
N VAL A 271 -7.15 0.65 15.51
CA VAL A 271 -6.13 0.32 14.51
C VAL A 271 -5.85 -1.17 14.49
N LEU A 272 -5.68 -1.81 15.66
CA LEU A 272 -5.49 -3.25 15.74
C LEU A 272 -6.70 -4.01 15.19
N PHE A 273 -7.90 -3.64 15.61
CA PHE A 273 -9.15 -4.22 15.14
C PHE A 273 -9.29 -4.09 13.61
N ARG A 274 -9.09 -2.87 13.07
CA ARG A 274 -9.19 -2.61 11.63
C ARG A 274 -8.15 -3.37 10.82
N THR A 275 -6.94 -3.54 11.36
CA THR A 275 -5.89 -4.34 10.70
C THR A 275 -6.30 -5.80 10.58
N MET A 276 -6.89 -6.39 11.61
CA MET A 276 -7.42 -7.76 11.55
C MET A 276 -8.58 -7.88 10.57
N GLN A 277 -9.52 -6.93 10.59
CA GLN A 277 -10.65 -6.91 9.66
C GLN A 277 -10.18 -6.85 8.19
N VAL A 278 -9.16 -6.03 7.90
CA VAL A 278 -8.55 -5.94 6.56
C VAL A 278 -7.87 -7.25 6.17
N LEU A 279 -7.13 -7.88 7.09
CA LEU A 279 -6.52 -9.19 6.84
C LEU A 279 -7.58 -10.25 6.55
N GLY A 280 -8.71 -10.25 7.26
CA GLY A 280 -9.86 -11.12 6.98
C GLY A 280 -10.38 -10.93 5.55
N ALA A 281 -10.56 -9.68 5.12
CA ALA A 281 -11.00 -9.34 3.77
C ALA A 281 -9.97 -9.78 2.71
N TYR A 282 -8.67 -9.60 2.99
CA TYR A 282 -7.60 -10.06 2.10
C TYR A 282 -7.54 -11.59 2.03
N GLY A 283 -7.76 -12.28 3.13
CA GLY A 283 -7.86 -13.73 3.17
C GLY A 283 -9.01 -14.24 2.31
N PHE A 284 -10.21 -13.73 2.52
CA PHE A 284 -11.37 -14.15 1.73
C PHE A 284 -11.17 -13.87 0.25
N ARG A 285 -10.89 -12.62 -0.11
CA ARG A 285 -10.74 -12.22 -1.51
C ARG A 285 -9.51 -12.83 -2.19
N GLY A 286 -8.42 -13.03 -1.44
CA GLY A 286 -7.16 -13.57 -1.95
C GLY A 286 -7.16 -15.08 -2.03
N TYR A 287 -7.44 -15.77 -0.92
CA TYR A 287 -7.33 -17.23 -0.86
C TYR A 287 -8.57 -17.95 -1.42
N PHE A 288 -9.79 -17.44 -1.13
CA PHE A 288 -11.04 -18.09 -1.57
C PHE A 288 -11.52 -17.60 -2.93
N GLU A 289 -11.58 -16.29 -3.17
CA GLU A 289 -11.95 -15.73 -4.49
C GLU A 289 -10.78 -15.70 -5.50
N LYS A 290 -9.57 -16.06 -5.07
CA LYS A 290 -8.35 -16.14 -5.91
C LYS A 290 -8.00 -14.82 -6.63
N LYS A 291 -8.23 -13.67 -5.99
CA LYS A 291 -7.90 -12.35 -6.53
C LYS A 291 -6.48 -11.94 -6.12
N PRO A 292 -5.46 -11.99 -7.03
CA PRO A 292 -4.04 -11.86 -6.67
C PRO A 292 -3.67 -10.53 -5.99
N HIS A 293 -4.33 -9.42 -6.35
CA HIS A 293 -4.04 -8.10 -5.82
C HIS A 293 -4.35 -7.96 -4.31
N PHE A 294 -5.25 -8.80 -3.75
CA PHE A 294 -5.47 -8.86 -2.32
C PHE A 294 -4.33 -9.58 -1.60
N ILE A 295 -3.86 -10.70 -2.16
CA ILE A 295 -2.69 -11.43 -1.61
C ILE A 295 -1.47 -10.50 -1.59
N GLN A 296 -1.22 -9.74 -2.67
CA GLN A 296 -0.14 -8.75 -2.74
C GLN A 296 -0.25 -7.63 -1.68
N SER A 297 -1.42 -7.46 -1.06
CA SER A 297 -1.63 -6.46 0.00
C SER A 297 -1.33 -6.98 1.40
N VAL A 298 -1.36 -8.30 1.60
CA VAL A 298 -1.13 -8.97 2.89
C VAL A 298 0.18 -8.55 3.55
N PRO A 299 1.34 -8.54 2.88
CA PRO A 299 2.60 -8.20 3.53
C PRO A 299 2.66 -6.78 4.10
N PHE A 300 1.96 -5.82 3.48
CA PHE A 300 1.86 -4.45 4.02
C PHE A 300 1.01 -4.41 5.30
N ALA A 301 -0.07 -5.19 5.35
CA ALA A 301 -0.89 -5.30 6.55
C ALA A 301 -0.16 -6.04 7.69
N ILE A 302 0.63 -7.07 7.36
CA ILE A 302 1.48 -7.78 8.33
C ILE A 302 2.57 -6.86 8.89
N GLU A 303 3.16 -5.99 8.06
CA GLU A 303 4.14 -5.01 8.54
C GLU A 303 3.51 -3.97 9.48
N ASN A 304 2.33 -3.46 9.13
CA ASN A 304 1.57 -2.61 10.06
C ASN A 304 1.30 -3.33 11.39
N LEU A 305 0.96 -4.62 11.33
CA LEU A 305 0.70 -5.43 12.52
C LEU A 305 1.96 -5.60 13.38
N ARG A 306 3.15 -5.84 12.78
CA ARG A 306 4.42 -5.88 13.50
C ARG A 306 4.70 -4.60 14.27
N GLN A 307 4.50 -3.45 13.61
CA GLN A 307 4.70 -2.14 14.23
C GLN A 307 3.75 -1.93 15.40
N LEU A 308 2.48 -2.29 15.26
CA LEU A 308 1.47 -2.19 16.32
C LEU A 308 1.80 -3.06 17.55
N LEU A 309 2.35 -4.25 17.33
CA LEU A 309 2.67 -5.20 18.39
C LEU A 309 3.99 -4.90 19.11
N GLN A 310 4.73 -3.86 18.72
CA GLN A 310 5.90 -3.38 19.47
C GLN A 310 5.49 -2.83 20.85
N GLU A 311 4.31 -2.24 20.94
CA GLU A 311 3.73 -1.83 22.20
C GLU A 311 2.72 -2.89 22.69
N PRO A 312 2.71 -3.26 23.97
CA PRO A 312 1.82 -4.28 24.51
C PRO A 312 0.35 -3.84 24.52
N TYR A 313 -0.55 -4.82 24.38
CA TYR A 313 -1.99 -4.70 24.61
C TYR A 313 -2.36 -5.65 25.78
N PRO A 314 -2.26 -5.16 27.04
CA PRO A 314 -2.47 -6.01 28.21
C PRO A 314 -3.90 -6.57 28.31
N GLU A 315 -4.85 -5.97 27.59
CA GLU A 315 -6.24 -6.38 27.54
C GLU A 315 -6.44 -7.70 26.76
N TYR A 316 -5.54 -8.00 25.80
CA TYR A 316 -5.67 -9.15 24.87
C TYR A 316 -4.36 -9.96 24.77
N PRO A 317 -3.90 -10.56 25.88
CA PRO A 317 -2.57 -11.16 25.91
C PRO A 317 -2.42 -12.37 24.98
N TYR A 318 -3.47 -13.20 24.86
CA TYR A 318 -3.42 -14.37 24.00
C TYR A 318 -3.54 -14.00 22.53
N LEU A 319 -4.43 -13.07 22.20
CA LEU A 319 -4.53 -12.51 20.83
C LEU A 319 -3.18 -11.93 20.39
N CYS A 320 -2.50 -11.13 21.24
CA CYS A 320 -1.20 -10.57 20.92
C CYS A 320 -0.13 -11.65 20.69
N HIS A 321 -0.16 -12.75 21.46
CA HIS A 321 0.72 -13.88 21.25
C HIS A 321 0.47 -14.50 19.87
N VAL A 322 -0.78 -14.83 19.53
CA VAL A 322 -1.17 -15.38 18.23
C VAL A 322 -0.79 -14.45 17.08
N LEU A 323 -1.00 -13.14 17.21
CA LEU A 323 -0.65 -12.18 16.18
C LEU A 323 0.86 -12.03 16.00
N LYS A 324 1.67 -12.14 17.06
CA LYS A 324 3.13 -12.15 16.96
C LYS A 324 3.61 -13.38 16.19
N GLU A 325 3.14 -14.57 16.57
CA GLU A 325 3.46 -15.81 15.84
C GLU A 325 3.05 -15.71 14.36
N LEU A 326 1.85 -15.16 14.09
CA LEU A 326 1.39 -14.90 12.73
C LEU A 326 2.40 -14.07 11.92
N THR A 327 2.94 -12.99 12.51
CA THR A 327 3.90 -12.12 11.80
C THR A 327 5.25 -12.79 11.55
N GLU A 328 5.58 -13.86 12.29
CA GLU A 328 6.84 -14.61 12.20
C GLU A 328 6.75 -15.82 11.26
N LEU A 329 5.57 -16.14 10.71
CA LEU A 329 5.42 -17.22 9.75
C LEU A 329 6.33 -17.03 8.54
N LYS A 330 7.00 -18.11 8.09
CA LYS A 330 7.94 -18.09 6.95
C LYS A 330 7.34 -17.42 5.72
N GLN A 331 6.08 -17.71 5.40
CA GLN A 331 5.38 -17.12 4.26
C GLN A 331 5.32 -15.58 4.29
N PHE A 332 5.41 -14.95 5.47
CA PHE A 332 5.40 -13.50 5.63
C PHE A 332 6.79 -12.91 5.91
N THR A 333 7.74 -13.70 6.40
CA THR A 333 9.13 -13.29 6.59
C THR A 333 9.95 -13.45 5.31
N ASP A 334 9.76 -14.53 4.56
CA ASP A 334 10.41 -14.76 3.26
C ASP A 334 9.99 -13.72 2.23
N ASP A 335 8.74 -13.24 2.27
CA ASP A 335 8.27 -12.16 1.40
C ASP A 335 8.91 -10.81 1.72
N LEU A 336 9.28 -10.56 2.97
CA LEU A 336 10.04 -9.36 3.35
C LEU A 336 11.50 -9.45 2.87
N GLN A 337 12.11 -10.62 2.94
CA GLN A 337 13.45 -10.86 2.40
C GLN A 337 13.45 -10.79 0.86
N LYS A 338 12.44 -11.37 0.21
CA LYS A 338 12.25 -11.29 -1.26
C LYS A 338 11.94 -9.89 -1.77
N ARG A 339 11.49 -8.97 -0.93
CA ARG A 339 11.22 -7.57 -1.30
C ARG A 339 12.41 -6.64 -1.14
N ARG A 340 13.47 -7.09 -0.44
CA ARG A 340 14.71 -6.34 -0.40
C ARG A 340 15.45 -6.55 -1.71
N LEU A 341 15.95 -5.47 -2.27
CA LEU A 341 16.78 -5.54 -3.45
C LEU A 341 18.04 -6.35 -3.14
N VAL A 342 18.25 -7.41 -3.90
CA VAL A 342 19.50 -8.18 -3.92
C VAL A 342 20.26 -7.79 -5.19
N VAL A 343 21.47 -7.24 -5.01
CA VAL A 343 22.34 -6.92 -6.14
C VAL A 343 23.32 -8.06 -6.33
N LYS A 344 23.32 -8.66 -7.53
CA LYS A 344 24.29 -9.67 -7.92
C LYS A 344 25.42 -9.01 -8.69
N VAL A 345 26.64 -9.03 -8.13
CA VAL A 345 27.82 -8.48 -8.77
C VAL A 345 28.73 -9.63 -9.20
N THR A 346 29.11 -9.67 -10.49
CA THR A 346 29.91 -10.77 -11.04
C THR A 346 31.11 -10.25 -11.80
N SER A 347 32.31 -10.72 -11.47
CA SER A 347 33.49 -10.54 -12.34
C SER A 347 33.67 -11.72 -13.29
N PHE A 348 34.03 -11.45 -14.55
CA PHE A 348 34.13 -12.47 -15.59
C PHE A 348 35.22 -12.21 -16.63
N ALA A 349 35.61 -13.27 -17.35
CA ALA A 349 36.47 -13.20 -18.53
C ALA A 349 35.60 -13.14 -19.82
N TYR A 350 35.84 -12.14 -20.66
CA TYR A 350 35.15 -12.05 -21.98
C TYR A 350 35.41 -13.31 -22.86
N LYS A 351 36.58 -13.94 -22.71
CA LYS A 351 36.89 -15.20 -23.42
C LYS A 351 35.96 -16.35 -23.09
N LYS A 352 35.29 -16.31 -21.93
CA LYS A 352 34.33 -17.33 -21.48
C LYS A 352 32.84 -16.91 -21.57
N GLY A 353 32.60 -15.78 -22.22
CA GLY A 353 31.25 -15.23 -22.41
C GLY A 353 30.73 -14.42 -21.21
N ILE A 354 29.72 -13.59 -21.47
CA ILE A 354 29.03 -12.77 -20.46
C ILE A 354 28.19 -13.71 -19.59
N PRO A 355 28.16 -13.54 -18.26
CA PRO A 355 27.29 -14.31 -17.38
C PRO A 355 25.81 -14.09 -17.71
N GLU A 356 25.02 -15.17 -17.67
CA GLU A 356 23.58 -15.11 -17.84
C GLU A 356 22.90 -14.58 -16.58
N ASP A 357 21.82 -13.81 -16.76
CA ASP A 357 20.99 -13.37 -15.66
C ASP A 357 19.98 -14.46 -15.27
N SER A 358 20.21 -15.10 -14.14
CA SER A 358 19.34 -16.17 -13.60
C SER A 358 18.10 -15.65 -12.89
N SER A 359 17.89 -14.32 -12.80
CA SER A 359 16.74 -13.72 -12.11
C SER A 359 15.44 -13.80 -12.91
N GLY A 360 15.54 -14.09 -14.23
CA GLY A 360 14.40 -14.03 -15.16
C GLY A 360 13.99 -12.62 -15.58
N ASN A 361 14.64 -11.56 -15.06
CA ASN A 361 14.32 -10.17 -15.39
C ASN A 361 15.01 -9.68 -16.68
N GLY A 362 15.95 -10.43 -17.20
CA GLY A 362 16.52 -10.23 -18.53
C GLY A 362 17.44 -9.03 -18.65
N GLY A 363 18.16 -8.61 -17.59
CA GLY A 363 19.05 -7.49 -17.75
C GLY A 363 19.76 -6.98 -16.50
N GLY A 364 20.59 -5.97 -16.76
CA GLY A 364 21.45 -5.33 -15.78
C GLY A 364 22.59 -4.60 -16.46
N PHE A 365 23.66 -4.31 -15.74
CA PHE A 365 24.83 -3.65 -16.26
C PHE A 365 25.91 -4.65 -16.64
N VAL A 366 26.58 -4.43 -17.76
CA VAL A 366 27.81 -5.12 -18.14
C VAL A 366 28.88 -4.06 -18.44
N PHE A 367 29.83 -3.93 -17.53
CA PHE A 367 30.93 -2.96 -17.65
C PHE A 367 32.18 -3.63 -18.21
N ASP A 368 32.77 -2.98 -19.22
CA ASP A 368 33.99 -3.44 -19.85
C ASP A 368 35.22 -2.75 -19.22
N CYS A 369 36.00 -3.50 -18.45
CA CYS A 369 37.21 -3.01 -17.81
C CYS A 369 38.46 -3.08 -18.71
N ARG A 370 38.33 -3.43 -20.00
CA ARG A 370 39.51 -3.61 -20.88
C ARG A 370 40.18 -2.30 -21.26
N ALA A 371 39.49 -1.18 -21.18
CA ALA A 371 40.04 0.14 -21.41
C ALA A 371 41.05 0.58 -20.35
N VAL A 372 40.88 0.09 -19.11
CA VAL A 372 41.77 0.37 -17.97
C VAL A 372 43.11 -0.36 -18.14
N ASN A 373 44.20 0.26 -17.69
CA ASN A 373 45.56 -0.30 -17.76
C ASN A 373 45.62 -1.75 -17.19
N ASN A 374 46.37 -2.60 -17.88
CA ASN A 374 46.33 -4.05 -17.63
C ASN A 374 47.54 -4.56 -16.87
N PRO A 375 47.42 -4.90 -15.56
CA PRO A 375 48.53 -5.52 -14.79
C PRO A 375 49.07 -6.81 -15.43
N GLY A 376 48.17 -7.58 -16.10
CA GLY A 376 48.56 -8.85 -16.74
C GLY A 376 49.54 -8.75 -17.91
N LYS A 377 49.86 -7.53 -18.36
CA LYS A 377 50.97 -7.30 -19.32
C LYS A 377 52.34 -7.52 -18.69
N TYR A 378 52.45 -7.47 -17.37
CA TYR A 378 53.70 -7.55 -16.63
C TYR A 378 53.79 -8.86 -15.90
N ASP A 379 54.86 -9.65 -16.11
CA ASP A 379 55.02 -11.01 -15.56
C ASP A 379 54.91 -11.05 -14.03
N ARG A 380 55.40 -10.02 -13.35
CA ARG A 380 55.33 -9.88 -11.89
C ARG A 380 53.91 -9.87 -11.31
N TYR A 381 52.89 -9.54 -12.08
CA TYR A 381 51.49 -9.51 -11.61
C TYR A 381 50.63 -10.70 -12.08
N LYS A 382 51.17 -11.53 -13.00
CA LYS A 382 50.43 -12.67 -13.53
C LYS A 382 49.99 -13.69 -12.47
N PRO A 383 50.74 -13.96 -11.39
CA PRO A 383 50.31 -14.91 -10.37
C PRO A 383 49.27 -14.36 -9.40
N PHE A 384 49.02 -13.07 -9.42
CA PHE A 384 48.08 -12.38 -8.50
C PHE A 384 46.73 -12.12 -9.15
N THR A 385 45.73 -11.77 -8.32
CA THR A 385 44.39 -11.38 -8.72
C THR A 385 44.09 -9.90 -8.39
N GLY A 386 42.95 -9.40 -8.73
CA GLY A 386 42.48 -8.06 -8.34
C GLY A 386 42.19 -7.90 -6.85
N LEU A 387 42.33 -8.97 -6.04
CA LEU A 387 42.20 -8.94 -4.58
C LEU A 387 43.55 -8.84 -3.87
N ASP A 388 44.67 -9.01 -4.60
CA ASP A 388 45.99 -9.03 -4.04
C ASP A 388 46.64 -7.64 -4.04
N GLU A 389 47.27 -7.27 -2.93
CA GLU A 389 47.88 -5.96 -2.68
C GLU A 389 48.76 -5.43 -3.81
N PRO A 390 49.64 -6.24 -4.45
CA PRO A 390 50.50 -5.74 -5.54
C PRO A 390 49.70 -5.28 -6.76
N VAL A 391 48.56 -5.92 -7.05
CA VAL A 391 47.68 -5.58 -8.18
C VAL A 391 46.79 -4.39 -7.80
N ILE A 392 46.31 -4.36 -6.57
CA ILE A 392 45.52 -3.25 -6.03
C ILE A 392 46.33 -1.96 -6.17
N ARG A 393 47.51 -1.90 -5.64
CA ARG A 393 48.43 -0.73 -5.73
C ARG A 393 48.70 -0.32 -7.17
N PHE A 394 49.01 -1.26 -8.05
CA PHE A 394 49.22 -0.95 -9.47
C PHE A 394 48.03 -0.27 -10.11
N LEU A 395 46.78 -0.71 -9.83
CA LEU A 395 45.57 -0.17 -10.40
C LEU A 395 45.23 1.21 -9.81
N GLU A 396 45.48 1.39 -8.51
CA GLU A 396 45.21 2.64 -7.80
C GLU A 396 46.22 3.75 -8.14
N ASP A 397 47.51 3.41 -8.17
CA ASP A 397 48.60 4.34 -8.51
C ASP A 397 48.47 4.89 -9.95
N ASP A 398 47.90 4.09 -10.86
CA ASP A 398 47.65 4.45 -12.23
C ASP A 398 46.45 5.45 -12.36
N GLY A 399 45.47 5.37 -11.44
CA GLY A 399 44.32 6.23 -11.35
C GLY A 399 43.20 5.98 -12.37
N GLU A 400 43.43 5.23 -13.45
CA GLU A 400 42.41 4.95 -14.48
C GLU A 400 41.25 4.13 -13.91
N ILE A 401 41.54 3.13 -13.03
CA ILE A 401 40.51 2.28 -12.41
C ILE A 401 39.61 3.07 -11.46
N THR A 402 40.18 4.05 -10.76
CA THR A 402 39.44 4.91 -9.82
C THR A 402 38.45 5.79 -10.58
N THR A 403 38.91 6.47 -11.65
CA THR A 403 38.06 7.26 -12.51
C THR A 403 36.95 6.43 -13.17
N PHE A 404 37.28 5.21 -13.61
CA PHE A 404 36.30 4.28 -14.15
C PHE A 404 35.22 3.94 -13.12
N LEU A 405 35.60 3.61 -11.88
CA LEU A 405 34.66 3.26 -10.80
C LEU A 405 33.80 4.45 -10.39
N GLU A 406 34.30 5.67 -10.37
CA GLU A 406 33.50 6.87 -10.09
C GLU A 406 32.32 7.01 -11.07
N HIS A 407 32.54 6.80 -12.36
CA HIS A 407 31.47 6.80 -13.36
C HIS A 407 30.49 5.64 -13.17
N VAL A 408 31.01 4.44 -12.86
CA VAL A 408 30.16 3.26 -12.56
C VAL A 408 29.30 3.51 -11.34
N TYR A 409 29.86 4.07 -10.26
CA TYR A 409 29.09 4.42 -9.06
C TYR A 409 27.96 5.39 -9.37
N GLY A 410 28.22 6.42 -10.17
CA GLY A 410 27.19 7.39 -10.55
C GLY A 410 25.99 6.75 -11.27
N LEU A 411 26.22 5.81 -12.19
CA LEU A 411 25.19 5.10 -12.94
C LEU A 411 24.44 4.07 -12.07
N VAL A 412 25.21 3.28 -11.32
CA VAL A 412 24.65 2.19 -10.52
C VAL A 412 23.88 2.70 -9.32
N ASP A 413 24.39 3.70 -8.62
CA ASP A 413 23.72 4.30 -7.46
C ASP A 413 22.35 4.86 -7.81
N ALA A 414 22.24 5.56 -8.95
CA ALA A 414 20.96 6.05 -9.43
C ALA A 414 19.97 4.92 -9.69
N SER A 415 20.45 3.80 -10.25
CA SER A 415 19.62 2.63 -10.52
C SER A 415 19.24 1.87 -9.25
N VAL A 416 20.18 1.65 -8.33
CA VAL A 416 19.91 0.98 -7.03
C VAL A 416 18.88 1.77 -6.24
N LYS A 417 19.06 3.09 -6.11
CA LYS A 417 18.09 3.97 -5.47
C LYS A 417 16.70 3.81 -6.09
N ARG A 418 16.63 3.88 -7.42
CA ARG A 418 15.36 3.77 -8.14
C ARG A 418 14.73 2.38 -8.04
N TYR A 419 15.54 1.32 -8.00
CA TYR A 419 15.06 -0.05 -7.82
C TYR A 419 14.49 -0.27 -6.42
N MET A 420 15.17 0.27 -5.37
CA MET A 420 14.65 0.27 -4.00
C MET A 420 13.32 1.00 -3.91
N GLU A 421 13.22 2.21 -4.49
CA GLU A 421 11.98 3.01 -4.53
C GLU A 421 10.82 2.27 -5.24
N ARG A 422 11.11 1.50 -6.28
CA ARG A 422 10.12 0.75 -7.05
C ARG A 422 9.83 -0.65 -6.49
N GLY A 423 10.52 -1.07 -5.44
CA GLY A 423 10.37 -2.41 -4.86
C GLY A 423 10.86 -3.54 -5.77
N PHE A 424 11.86 -3.27 -6.64
CA PHE A 424 12.50 -4.31 -7.42
C PHE A 424 13.36 -5.16 -6.51
N THR A 425 13.41 -6.46 -6.80
CA THR A 425 14.05 -7.44 -5.92
C THR A 425 15.42 -7.91 -6.41
N ASN A 426 15.75 -7.66 -7.68
CA ASN A 426 17.00 -8.14 -8.29
C ASN A 426 17.60 -7.06 -9.20
N LEU A 427 18.93 -6.94 -9.14
CA LEU A 427 19.73 -6.17 -10.09
C LEU A 427 21.02 -6.94 -10.36
N SER A 428 21.34 -7.19 -11.64
CA SER A 428 22.57 -7.87 -12.05
C SER A 428 23.60 -6.86 -12.56
N ILE A 429 24.85 -6.97 -12.11
CA ILE A 429 25.95 -6.09 -12.52
C ILE A 429 27.18 -6.96 -12.79
N CYS A 430 27.70 -6.91 -14.00
CA CYS A 430 28.82 -7.71 -14.43
C CYS A 430 30.01 -6.83 -14.82
N PHE A 431 31.22 -7.21 -14.40
CA PHE A 431 32.48 -6.60 -14.79
C PHE A 431 33.32 -7.57 -15.62
N GLY A 432 33.64 -7.21 -16.84
CA GLY A 432 34.41 -8.04 -17.75
C GLY A 432 35.81 -7.49 -18.03
N CYS A 433 36.81 -8.36 -17.98
CA CYS A 433 38.12 -8.06 -18.58
C CYS A 433 38.58 -9.24 -19.44
N THR A 434 39.77 -9.18 -20.05
CA THR A 434 40.23 -10.21 -20.99
C THR A 434 40.31 -11.59 -20.33
N GLY A 435 40.95 -11.68 -19.16
CA GLY A 435 41.19 -12.94 -18.42
C GLY A 435 40.34 -13.11 -17.16
N GLY A 436 39.50 -12.13 -16.78
CA GLY A 436 38.68 -12.21 -15.58
C GLY A 436 39.48 -12.29 -14.26
N GLN A 437 40.73 -11.83 -14.22
CA GLN A 437 41.65 -12.06 -13.10
C GLN A 437 41.99 -10.78 -12.30
N HIS A 438 42.19 -9.62 -12.94
CA HIS A 438 42.70 -8.43 -12.28
C HIS A 438 41.62 -7.33 -12.21
N ARG A 439 41.46 -6.54 -13.29
CA ARG A 439 40.61 -5.35 -13.36
C ARG A 439 39.13 -5.60 -13.04
N SER A 440 38.56 -6.65 -13.61
CA SER A 440 37.17 -7.05 -13.34
C SER A 440 36.94 -7.51 -11.91
N VAL A 441 37.90 -8.21 -11.32
CA VAL A 441 37.87 -8.70 -9.93
C VAL A 441 37.91 -7.49 -8.97
N TYR A 442 38.88 -6.59 -9.16
CA TYR A 442 38.99 -5.35 -8.39
C TYR A 442 37.70 -4.54 -8.45
N SER A 443 37.20 -4.26 -9.67
CA SER A 443 36.01 -3.43 -9.86
C SER A 443 34.75 -4.05 -9.24
N ALA A 444 34.58 -5.36 -9.36
CA ALA A 444 33.43 -6.06 -8.79
C ALA A 444 33.45 -6.05 -7.24
N GLN A 445 34.63 -6.25 -6.63
CA GLN A 445 34.80 -6.19 -5.19
C GLN A 445 34.44 -4.81 -4.64
N HIS A 446 35.03 -3.77 -5.20
CA HIS A 446 34.81 -2.40 -4.73
C HIS A 446 33.37 -1.93 -4.94
N LEU A 447 32.71 -2.30 -6.04
CA LEU A 447 31.29 -1.99 -6.20
C LEU A 447 30.42 -2.71 -5.18
N ALA A 448 30.68 -3.99 -4.89
CA ALA A 448 29.91 -4.75 -3.93
C ALA A 448 29.99 -4.14 -2.53
N GLU A 449 31.17 -3.74 -2.10
CA GLU A 449 31.40 -3.06 -0.82
C GLU A 449 30.72 -1.69 -0.78
N HIS A 450 30.86 -0.88 -1.83
CA HIS A 450 30.24 0.42 -1.97
C HIS A 450 28.72 0.34 -1.84
N LEU A 451 28.07 -0.58 -2.56
CA LEU A 451 26.61 -0.70 -2.54
C LEU A 451 26.07 -1.18 -1.18
N ASN A 452 26.74 -2.14 -0.56
CA ASN A 452 26.37 -2.60 0.79
C ASN A 452 26.57 -1.49 1.82
N GLN A 453 27.67 -0.74 1.73
CA GLN A 453 27.98 0.34 2.66
C GLN A 453 26.99 1.52 2.52
N LYS A 454 26.72 1.96 1.29
CA LYS A 454 25.93 3.15 0.99
C LYS A 454 24.44 2.94 1.11
N PHE A 455 23.91 1.83 0.61
CA PHE A 455 22.47 1.56 0.52
C PHE A 455 21.99 0.49 1.51
N GLY A 456 22.88 -0.21 2.19
CA GLY A 456 22.51 -1.31 3.09
C GLY A 456 21.87 -2.50 2.38
N VAL A 457 21.93 -2.58 1.05
CA VAL A 457 21.34 -3.68 0.28
C VAL A 457 22.18 -4.96 0.42
N GLN A 458 21.52 -6.11 0.28
CA GLN A 458 22.26 -7.37 0.15
C GLN A 458 22.98 -7.41 -1.20
N VAL A 459 24.27 -7.76 -1.18
CA VAL A 459 25.06 -7.95 -2.39
C VAL A 459 25.64 -9.36 -2.43
N ASN A 460 25.33 -10.09 -3.49
CA ASN A 460 25.92 -11.39 -3.79
C ASN A 460 27.04 -11.19 -4.81
N LEU A 461 28.26 -11.24 -4.35
CA LEU A 461 29.46 -11.09 -5.17
C LEU A 461 29.98 -12.46 -5.63
N MET A 462 30.30 -12.58 -6.91
CA MET A 462 30.89 -13.77 -7.50
C MET A 462 32.10 -13.41 -8.39
N HIS A 463 33.27 -13.90 -8.05
CA HIS A 463 34.43 -13.88 -8.94
C HIS A 463 34.49 -15.20 -9.69
N ARG A 464 33.87 -15.21 -10.90
CA ARG A 464 33.61 -16.46 -11.66
C ARG A 464 34.89 -17.26 -11.95
N GLU A 465 35.99 -16.58 -12.33
CA GLU A 465 37.20 -17.23 -12.75
C GLU A 465 38.09 -17.73 -11.56
N GLN A 466 37.86 -17.17 -10.38
CA GLN A 466 38.49 -17.56 -9.12
C GLN A 466 37.66 -18.54 -8.31
N ASN A 467 36.41 -18.77 -8.70
CA ASN A 467 35.43 -19.56 -7.94
C ASN A 467 35.24 -19.07 -6.50
N ILE A 468 35.20 -17.73 -6.34
CA ILE A 468 34.99 -17.07 -5.04
C ILE A 468 33.57 -16.50 -5.02
N GLU A 469 32.81 -16.88 -4.00
CA GLU A 469 31.49 -16.34 -3.71
C GLU A 469 31.46 -15.66 -2.35
N GLN A 470 30.90 -14.48 -2.26
CA GLN A 470 30.79 -13.74 -1.03
C GLN A 470 29.41 -13.06 -0.95
N THR A 471 28.77 -13.09 0.22
CA THR A 471 27.50 -12.40 0.46
C THR A 471 27.69 -11.31 1.51
N PHE A 472 27.46 -10.07 1.10
CA PHE A 472 27.31 -8.92 2.00
C PHE A 472 25.85 -8.86 2.42
N LYS A 473 25.56 -9.18 3.69
CA LYS A 473 24.19 -9.15 4.21
C LYS A 473 23.63 -7.73 4.23
N ALA A 474 22.32 -7.61 4.02
CA ALA A 474 21.63 -6.33 4.16
C ALA A 474 21.83 -5.80 5.58
N LYS A 475 22.08 -4.49 5.71
CA LYS A 475 22.11 -3.81 7.01
C LYS A 475 20.69 -3.61 7.49
N SER A 476 20.44 -3.88 8.76
CA SER A 476 19.13 -3.73 9.44
C SER A 476 18.69 -2.27 9.54
#